data_720372afc55b8f587989aa5e56faf086
#
_entry.id   720372afc55b8f587989aa5e56faf086
#
_cell.length_a   1.000
_cell.length_b   1.000
_cell.length_c   1.000
_cell.angle_alpha   90.00
_cell.angle_beta   90.00
_cell.angle_gamma   90.00
#
_symmetry.space_group_name_H-M   'P 1'
#
loop_
_entity.id
_entity.type
_entity.pdbx_description
1 polymer ?
#
loop_
_entity_poly.entity_id
_entity_poly.type
_entity_poly.pdbx_seq_one_letter_code
_entity_poly.pdbx_strand_id
1 'polypeptide(L)'
;MNRIFIFLTVLIIGTGSMSLKAASLAEQGDSAYSKGDYQAAVAAYSAALKEGSSAELLYNLGNAFYRQGDLGRAVLNYERALRLDPSMSDARANLAFVNTRITDKPGERGTFLGNAYDAATLAMHSNTWAWLAFAAFALFIAGIGLYFFADGIMIRKTGFFGGGIMLLLSAICAIFTCHAANLASDTSTAIVTAKSTILSTSPRHPASRSEEAMLLHEGTRVEILDSVVAVADSAASTWLDVRIDNTHRAWLNSADAERIVATRH
;
A
#
# COMPACT_ATOMS: atom_id res chain seq x y z
N MET A 1 4.38 -22.98 -36.84
CA MET A 1 4.10 -23.36 -35.44
C MET A 1 5.18 -22.93 -34.42
N ASN A 2 6.46 -22.87 -34.80
CA ASN A 2 7.56 -22.60 -33.83
C ASN A 2 7.72 -21.13 -33.37
N ARG A 3 7.14 -20.16 -34.06
CA ARG A 3 7.29 -18.72 -33.67
C ARG A 3 6.33 -18.28 -32.57
N ILE A 4 5.20 -18.94 -32.42
CA ILE A 4 4.21 -18.66 -31.36
C ILE A 4 4.68 -19.22 -30.02
N PHE A 5 5.40 -20.36 -30.02
CA PHE A 5 5.96 -20.95 -28.81
C PHE A 5 7.11 -20.11 -28.20
N ILE A 6 7.91 -19.43 -29.04
CA ILE A 6 8.99 -18.57 -28.56
C ILE A 6 8.43 -17.31 -27.91
N PHE A 7 7.31 -16.75 -28.41
CA PHE A 7 6.66 -15.58 -27.80
C PHE A 7 5.98 -15.92 -26.44
N LEU A 8 5.43 -17.13 -26.31
CA LEU A 8 4.83 -17.57 -25.04
C LEU A 8 5.88 -17.86 -23.96
N THR A 9 7.06 -18.37 -24.32
CA THR A 9 8.16 -18.63 -23.37
C THR A 9 8.84 -17.35 -22.89
N VAL A 10 8.90 -16.30 -23.71
CA VAL A 10 9.46 -14.99 -23.31
C VAL A 10 8.49 -14.23 -22.40
N LEU A 11 7.17 -14.46 -22.50
CA LEU A 11 6.18 -13.80 -21.64
C LEU A 11 6.11 -14.36 -20.21
N ILE A 12 6.65 -15.56 -19.96
CA ILE A 12 6.64 -16.21 -18.63
C ILE A 12 7.88 -15.84 -17.79
N ILE A 13 8.94 -15.28 -18.39
CA ILE A 13 10.20 -14.90 -17.70
C ILE A 13 10.12 -13.47 -17.09
N GLY A 14 9.02 -12.75 -17.30
CA GLY A 14 8.83 -11.36 -16.82
C GLY A 14 8.30 -11.20 -15.40
N THR A 15 8.12 -12.27 -14.60
CA THR A 15 7.68 -12.16 -13.20
C THR A 15 8.89 -12.20 -12.28
N GLY A 16 9.37 -11.01 -11.90
CA GLY A 16 10.05 -10.73 -10.65
C GLY A 16 11.09 -11.74 -10.17
N SER A 17 12.13 -12.02 -10.97
CA SER A 17 13.31 -12.69 -10.43
C SER A 17 13.96 -11.76 -9.41
N MET A 18 13.75 -12.00 -8.12
CA MET A 18 14.60 -11.43 -7.09
C MET A 18 16.06 -11.68 -7.52
N SER A 19 16.89 -10.64 -7.50
CA SER A 19 18.32 -10.81 -7.76
C SER A 19 18.85 -11.89 -6.82
N LEU A 20 19.72 -12.78 -7.31
CA LEU A 20 20.36 -13.80 -6.47
C LEU A 20 20.99 -13.18 -5.21
N LYS A 21 21.46 -11.95 -5.34
CA LYS A 21 22.01 -11.15 -4.24
C LYS A 21 20.94 -10.74 -3.23
N ALA A 22 19.75 -10.31 -3.70
CA ALA A 22 18.65 -9.99 -2.82
C ALA A 22 18.19 -11.21 -2.02
N ALA A 23 18.10 -12.39 -2.64
CA ALA A 23 17.74 -13.65 -1.97
C ALA A 23 18.77 -14.03 -0.90
N SER A 24 20.07 -13.96 -1.21
CA SER A 24 21.12 -14.24 -0.23
C SER A 24 21.11 -13.27 0.97
N LEU A 25 20.81 -11.99 0.74
CA LEU A 25 20.69 -10.99 1.81
C LEU A 25 19.41 -11.21 2.64
N ALA A 26 18.33 -11.66 2.03
CA ALA A 26 17.11 -12.03 2.73
C ALA A 26 17.35 -13.22 3.67
N GLU A 27 18.02 -14.28 3.19
CA GLU A 27 18.39 -15.44 4.01
C GLU A 27 19.32 -15.06 5.20
N GLN A 28 20.25 -14.11 5.01
CA GLN A 28 21.04 -13.56 6.10
C GLN A 28 20.16 -12.86 7.13
N GLY A 29 19.16 -12.10 6.68
CA GLY A 29 18.15 -11.46 7.53
C GLY A 29 17.36 -12.47 8.35
N ASP A 30 16.88 -13.55 7.71
CA ASP A 30 16.13 -14.63 8.36
C ASP A 30 17.00 -15.35 9.41
N SER A 31 18.26 -15.61 9.08
CA SER A 31 19.24 -16.20 10.02
C SER A 31 19.51 -15.30 11.23
N ALA A 32 19.67 -13.99 11.01
CA ALA A 32 19.88 -13.02 12.09
C ALA A 32 18.61 -12.90 12.97
N TYR A 33 17.43 -12.82 12.33
CA TYR A 33 16.15 -12.75 13.02
C TYR A 33 15.92 -13.96 13.93
N SER A 34 16.19 -15.17 13.43
CA SER A 34 16.02 -16.42 14.19
C SER A 34 16.96 -16.52 15.39
N LYS A 35 18.14 -15.87 15.32
CA LYS A 35 19.10 -15.77 16.42
C LYS A 35 18.76 -14.66 17.42
N GLY A 36 17.72 -13.87 17.15
CA GLY A 36 17.33 -12.72 17.98
C GLY A 36 18.19 -11.46 17.73
N ASP A 37 19.08 -11.47 16.74
CA ASP A 37 19.85 -10.30 16.32
C ASP A 37 19.01 -9.46 15.34
N TYR A 38 18.06 -8.73 15.91
CA TYR A 38 17.13 -7.93 15.12
C TYR A 38 17.81 -6.74 14.45
N GLN A 39 18.94 -6.26 14.98
CA GLN A 39 19.70 -5.18 14.37
C GLN A 39 20.39 -5.66 13.08
N ALA A 40 21.03 -6.82 13.11
CA ALA A 40 21.59 -7.44 11.92
C ALA A 40 20.51 -7.82 10.91
N ALA A 41 19.33 -8.32 11.38
CA ALA A 41 18.19 -8.62 10.51
C ALA A 41 17.68 -7.38 9.77
N VAL A 42 17.49 -6.25 10.46
CA VAL A 42 17.11 -4.96 9.83
C VAL A 42 18.13 -4.54 8.79
N ALA A 43 19.43 -4.63 9.08
CA ALA A 43 20.48 -4.25 8.14
C ALA A 43 20.46 -5.14 6.88
N ALA A 44 20.31 -6.46 7.04
CA ALA A 44 20.29 -7.42 5.96
C ALA A 44 19.03 -7.26 5.07
N TYR A 45 17.83 -7.17 5.66
CA TYR A 45 16.60 -6.94 4.91
C TYR A 45 16.58 -5.58 4.20
N SER A 46 17.11 -4.53 4.85
CA SER A 46 17.22 -3.20 4.22
C SER A 46 18.21 -3.21 3.04
N ALA A 47 19.27 -4.02 3.12
CA ALA A 47 20.20 -4.22 2.00
C ALA A 47 19.54 -5.03 0.87
N ALA A 48 18.75 -6.07 1.20
CA ALA A 48 18.02 -6.86 0.23
C ALA A 48 16.99 -6.00 -0.55
N LEU A 49 16.30 -5.07 0.13
CA LEU A 49 15.34 -4.15 -0.49
C LEU A 49 15.96 -3.17 -1.50
N LYS A 50 17.27 -2.87 -1.37
CA LYS A 50 18.00 -2.07 -2.38
C LYS A 50 18.28 -2.84 -3.67
N GLU A 51 18.31 -4.16 -3.60
CA GLU A 51 18.52 -5.04 -4.75
C GLU A 51 17.20 -5.46 -5.42
N GLY A 52 16.09 -5.36 -4.69
CA GLY A 52 14.76 -5.66 -5.18
C GLY A 52 13.72 -5.60 -4.07
N SER A 53 12.57 -5.00 -4.35
CA SER A 53 11.48 -4.83 -3.39
C SER A 53 10.47 -5.98 -3.53
N SER A 54 10.11 -6.60 -2.39
CA SER A 54 9.01 -7.56 -2.31
C SER A 54 8.17 -7.30 -1.06
N ALA A 55 6.89 -7.70 -1.11
CA ALA A 55 5.99 -7.58 0.03
C ALA A 55 6.49 -8.39 1.23
N GLU A 56 7.06 -9.56 0.97
CA GLU A 56 7.61 -10.46 1.98
C GLU A 56 8.83 -9.85 2.70
N LEU A 57 9.77 -9.24 1.94
CA LEU A 57 10.91 -8.54 2.54
C LEU A 57 10.48 -7.37 3.42
N LEU A 58 9.50 -6.59 2.97
CA LEU A 58 8.95 -5.48 3.75
C LEU A 58 8.24 -5.98 5.01
N TYR A 59 7.49 -7.08 4.91
CA TYR A 59 6.87 -7.73 6.06
C TYR A 59 7.90 -8.20 7.08
N ASN A 60 8.95 -8.90 6.64
CA ASN A 60 10.03 -9.38 7.52
C ASN A 60 10.81 -8.24 8.15
N LEU A 61 11.07 -7.16 7.40
CA LEU A 61 11.66 -5.93 7.93
C LEU A 61 10.76 -5.27 8.99
N GLY A 62 9.45 -5.23 8.74
CA GLY A 62 8.46 -4.77 9.73
C GLY A 62 8.50 -5.59 11.03
N ASN A 63 8.59 -6.92 10.91
CA ASN A 63 8.74 -7.82 12.06
C ASN A 63 10.05 -7.53 12.84
N ALA A 64 11.15 -7.31 12.14
CA ALA A 64 12.44 -7.01 12.78
C ALA A 64 12.39 -5.66 13.53
N PHE A 65 11.81 -4.61 12.95
CA PHE A 65 11.60 -3.33 13.64
C PHE A 65 10.68 -3.46 14.85
N TYR A 66 9.58 -4.19 14.72
CA TYR A 66 8.70 -4.47 15.85
C TYR A 66 9.45 -5.13 17.03
N ARG A 67 10.30 -6.13 16.74
CA ARG A 67 11.11 -6.81 17.76
C ARG A 67 12.17 -5.88 18.37
N GLN A 68 12.62 -4.85 17.68
CA GLN A 68 13.49 -3.79 18.23
C GLN A 68 12.73 -2.76 19.08
N GLY A 69 11.38 -2.75 19.06
CA GLY A 69 10.55 -1.75 19.71
C GLY A 69 10.40 -0.45 18.91
N ASP A 70 10.74 -0.47 17.61
CA ASP A 70 10.50 0.65 16.69
C ASP A 70 9.14 0.45 16.01
N LEU A 71 8.09 0.95 16.68
CA LEU A 71 6.72 0.76 16.23
C LEU A 71 6.43 1.57 14.96
N GLY A 72 7.02 2.75 14.83
CA GLY A 72 6.84 3.61 13.66
C GLY A 72 7.30 2.96 12.38
N ARG A 73 8.55 2.46 12.38
CA ARG A 73 9.07 1.75 11.20
C ARG A 73 8.43 0.39 10.98
N ALA A 74 7.95 -0.29 12.04
CA ALA A 74 7.18 -1.51 11.87
C ALA A 74 5.86 -1.25 11.12
N VAL A 75 5.08 -0.25 11.55
CA VAL A 75 3.84 0.18 10.86
C VAL A 75 4.12 0.55 9.41
N LEU A 76 5.15 1.38 9.17
CA LEU A 76 5.55 1.81 7.82
C LEU A 76 5.80 0.62 6.88
N ASN A 77 6.55 -0.37 7.34
CA ASN A 77 6.92 -1.50 6.50
C ASN A 77 5.76 -2.48 6.29
N TYR A 78 4.88 -2.68 7.26
CA TYR A 78 3.64 -3.45 7.03
C TYR A 78 2.69 -2.75 6.04
N GLU A 79 2.55 -1.43 6.13
CA GLU A 79 1.77 -0.65 5.17
C GLU A 79 2.35 -0.74 3.75
N ARG A 80 3.68 -0.67 3.63
CA ARG A 80 4.37 -0.86 2.33
C ARG A 80 4.19 -2.29 1.79
N ALA A 81 4.27 -3.29 2.66
CA ALA A 81 4.01 -4.69 2.29
C ALA A 81 2.59 -4.85 1.72
N LEU A 82 1.58 -4.29 2.41
CA LEU A 82 0.19 -4.33 1.98
C LEU A 82 -0.09 -3.52 0.71
N ARG A 83 0.71 -2.51 0.40
CA ARG A 83 0.63 -1.82 -0.90
C ARG A 83 1.13 -2.68 -2.06
N LEU A 84 2.17 -3.49 -1.83
CA LEU A 84 2.66 -4.44 -2.83
C LEU A 84 1.75 -5.66 -2.93
N ASP A 85 1.31 -6.18 -1.78
CA ASP A 85 0.41 -7.33 -1.68
C ASP A 85 -0.75 -7.05 -0.71
N PRO A 86 -1.87 -6.50 -1.19
CA PRO A 86 -3.06 -6.28 -0.36
C PRO A 86 -3.67 -7.56 0.21
N SER A 87 -3.35 -8.73 -0.33
CA SER A 87 -3.89 -10.02 0.13
C SER A 87 -3.11 -10.65 1.30
N MET A 88 -1.96 -10.07 1.68
CA MET A 88 -1.09 -10.58 2.74
C MET A 88 -1.77 -10.45 4.12
N SER A 89 -2.43 -11.54 4.56
CA SER A 89 -3.17 -11.61 5.83
C SER A 89 -2.28 -11.35 7.05
N ASP A 90 -1.05 -11.87 7.03
CA ASP A 90 -0.11 -11.78 8.14
C ASP A 90 0.36 -10.34 8.37
N ALA A 91 0.65 -9.60 7.29
CA ALA A 91 1.00 -8.18 7.39
C ALA A 91 -0.18 -7.37 7.95
N ARG A 92 -1.40 -7.67 7.51
CA ARG A 92 -2.62 -7.02 8.01
C ARG A 92 -2.86 -7.32 9.50
N ALA A 93 -2.68 -8.57 9.92
CA ALA A 93 -2.83 -8.97 11.31
C ALA A 93 -1.79 -8.31 12.21
N ASN A 94 -0.52 -8.31 11.78
CA ASN A 94 0.56 -7.68 12.52
C ASN A 94 0.40 -6.15 12.58
N LEU A 95 0.00 -5.50 11.50
CA LEU A 95 -0.32 -4.07 11.47
C LEU A 95 -1.45 -3.74 12.44
N ALA A 96 -2.54 -4.51 12.44
CA ALA A 96 -3.65 -4.34 13.37
C ALA A 96 -3.19 -4.49 14.83
N PHE A 97 -2.34 -5.49 15.11
CA PHE A 97 -1.78 -5.72 16.43
C PHE A 97 -0.87 -4.56 16.89
N VAL A 98 0.02 -4.06 16.02
CA VAL A 98 0.90 -2.92 16.36
C VAL A 98 0.07 -1.65 16.56
N ASN A 99 -0.97 -1.43 15.77
CA ASN A 99 -1.89 -0.30 15.92
C ASN A 99 -2.62 -0.27 17.27
N THR A 100 -2.73 -1.40 17.98
CA THR A 100 -3.23 -1.38 19.36
C THR A 100 -2.22 -0.83 20.37
N ARG A 101 -0.95 -0.75 20.01
CA ARG A 101 0.19 -0.38 20.87
C ARG A 101 0.71 1.02 20.64
N ILE A 102 0.40 1.64 19.50
CA ILE A 102 0.75 3.04 19.25
C ILE A 102 -0.04 3.95 20.20
N THR A 103 0.61 5.04 20.60
CA THR A 103 0.07 5.99 21.57
C THR A 103 -1.11 6.77 21.00
N ASP A 104 -0.95 7.25 19.77
CA ASP A 104 -1.96 8.09 19.15
C ASP A 104 -3.05 7.23 18.51
N LYS A 105 -4.29 7.56 18.81
CA LYS A 105 -5.44 7.01 18.10
C LYS A 105 -6.00 8.11 17.21
N PRO A 106 -5.58 8.18 15.94
CA PRO A 106 -6.09 9.20 15.04
C PRO A 106 -7.61 9.11 14.97
N GLY A 107 -8.25 10.27 14.93
CA GLY A 107 -9.69 10.38 14.72
C GLY A 107 -10.12 9.77 13.38
N GLU A 108 -11.42 9.76 13.13
CA GLU A 108 -11.97 9.24 11.89
C GLU A 108 -11.44 10.04 10.68
N ARG A 109 -11.05 9.32 9.65
CA ARG A 109 -10.64 9.88 8.35
C ARG A 109 -11.61 9.43 7.30
N GLY A 110 -11.93 10.35 6.39
CA GLY A 110 -12.87 10.05 5.32
C GLY A 110 -14.30 9.87 5.81
N THR A 111 -15.10 9.21 5.01
CA THR A 111 -16.49 8.87 5.32
C THR A 111 -16.63 7.36 5.50
N PHE A 112 -17.64 6.92 6.24
CA PHE A 112 -17.92 5.49 6.41
C PHE A 112 -18.03 4.74 5.07
N LEU A 113 -18.74 5.32 4.10
CA LEU A 113 -18.90 4.72 2.76
C LEU A 113 -17.58 4.71 1.98
N GLY A 114 -16.77 5.77 2.07
CA GLY A 114 -15.45 5.82 1.43
C GLY A 114 -14.53 4.75 2.00
N ASN A 115 -14.45 4.64 3.31
CA ASN A 115 -13.62 3.64 3.97
C ASN A 115 -14.06 2.20 3.66
N ALA A 116 -15.39 1.96 3.55
CA ALA A 116 -15.91 0.65 3.16
C ALA A 116 -15.60 0.32 1.69
N TYR A 117 -15.64 1.32 0.81
CA TYR A 117 -15.28 1.19 -0.60
C TYR A 117 -13.78 0.88 -0.76
N ASP A 118 -12.92 1.60 -0.04
CA ASP A 118 -11.48 1.35 -0.04
C ASP A 118 -11.18 -0.07 0.49
N ALA A 119 -11.80 -0.47 1.60
CA ALA A 119 -11.63 -1.80 2.17
C ALA A 119 -12.06 -2.91 1.21
N ALA A 120 -13.20 -2.74 0.51
CA ALA A 120 -13.65 -3.69 -0.49
C ALA A 120 -12.68 -3.76 -1.69
N THR A 121 -12.17 -2.62 -2.13
CA THR A 121 -11.21 -2.53 -3.23
C THR A 121 -9.88 -3.20 -2.89
N LEU A 122 -9.37 -2.97 -1.67
CA LEU A 122 -8.11 -3.53 -1.16
C LEU A 122 -8.23 -4.99 -0.69
N ALA A 123 -9.42 -5.61 -0.79
CA ALA A 123 -9.56 -7.05 -0.50
C ALA A 123 -8.80 -7.93 -1.51
N MET A 124 -8.53 -7.42 -2.71
CA MET A 124 -7.81 -8.13 -3.78
C MET A 124 -6.84 -7.18 -4.51
N HIS A 125 -5.85 -7.78 -5.19
CA HIS A 125 -4.96 -7.03 -6.09
C HIS A 125 -5.73 -6.41 -7.26
N SER A 126 -5.24 -5.28 -7.77
CA SER A 126 -5.79 -4.64 -8.97
C SER A 126 -5.81 -5.59 -10.18
N ASN A 127 -4.78 -6.43 -10.34
CA ASN A 127 -4.74 -7.44 -11.40
C ASN A 127 -5.85 -8.48 -11.26
N THR A 128 -6.23 -8.89 -10.05
CA THR A 128 -7.33 -9.83 -9.82
C THR A 128 -8.66 -9.21 -10.24
N TRP A 129 -8.91 -7.96 -9.87
CA TRP A 129 -10.08 -7.21 -10.33
C TRP A 129 -10.12 -7.07 -11.86
N ALA A 130 -8.95 -6.82 -12.50
CA ALA A 130 -8.84 -6.74 -13.96
C ALA A 130 -9.19 -8.07 -14.64
N TRP A 131 -8.70 -9.20 -14.12
CA TRP A 131 -9.03 -10.51 -14.66
C TRP A 131 -10.50 -10.86 -14.46
N LEU A 132 -11.12 -10.50 -13.34
CA LEU A 132 -12.55 -10.67 -13.11
C LEU A 132 -13.38 -9.81 -14.06
N ALA A 133 -12.97 -8.56 -14.30
CA ALA A 133 -13.60 -7.68 -15.28
C ALA A 133 -13.54 -8.28 -16.69
N PHE A 134 -12.37 -8.78 -17.10
CA PHE A 134 -12.19 -9.42 -18.40
C PHE A 134 -13.03 -10.69 -18.54
N ALA A 135 -13.05 -11.56 -17.53
CA ALA A 135 -13.85 -12.79 -17.55
C ALA A 135 -15.36 -12.48 -17.63
N ALA A 136 -15.84 -11.52 -16.84
CA ALA A 136 -17.23 -11.09 -16.89
C ALA A 136 -17.58 -10.47 -18.27
N PHE A 137 -16.68 -9.69 -18.87
CA PHE A 137 -16.86 -9.16 -20.21
C PHE A 137 -16.91 -10.27 -21.29
N ALA A 138 -16.06 -11.27 -21.20
CA ALA A 138 -16.11 -12.41 -22.10
C ALA A 138 -17.44 -13.19 -22.00
N LEU A 139 -17.95 -13.36 -20.77
CA LEU A 139 -19.29 -13.97 -20.55
C LEU A 139 -20.43 -13.09 -21.10
N PHE A 140 -20.31 -11.77 -21.02
CA PHE A 140 -21.25 -10.86 -21.69
C PHE A 140 -21.26 -11.10 -23.21
N ILE A 141 -20.09 -11.17 -23.86
CA ILE A 141 -20.01 -11.43 -25.30
C ILE A 141 -20.61 -12.81 -25.64
N ALA A 142 -20.36 -13.85 -24.83
CA ALA A 142 -21.01 -15.16 -24.99
C ALA A 142 -22.55 -15.05 -24.87
N GLY A 143 -23.04 -14.24 -23.91
CA GLY A 143 -24.47 -13.94 -23.74
C GLY A 143 -25.09 -13.29 -24.98
N ILE A 144 -24.39 -12.35 -25.60
CA ILE A 144 -24.79 -11.76 -26.90
C ILE A 144 -24.86 -12.84 -27.98
N GLY A 145 -23.86 -13.74 -28.07
CA GLY A 145 -23.87 -14.87 -29.00
C GLY A 145 -25.10 -15.76 -28.79
N LEU A 146 -25.40 -16.13 -27.55
CA LEU A 146 -26.60 -16.92 -27.23
C LEU A 146 -27.90 -16.19 -27.62
N TYR A 147 -27.95 -14.88 -27.41
CA TYR A 147 -29.13 -14.10 -27.79
C TYR A 147 -29.40 -14.11 -29.29
N PHE A 148 -28.37 -13.97 -30.12
CA PHE A 148 -28.51 -13.90 -31.57
C PHE A 148 -28.57 -15.25 -32.26
N PHE A 149 -27.82 -16.24 -31.80
CA PHE A 149 -27.63 -17.51 -32.53
C PHE A 149 -28.37 -18.72 -31.95
N ALA A 150 -28.97 -18.62 -30.75
CA ALA A 150 -29.71 -19.77 -30.20
C ALA A 150 -31.14 -19.81 -30.76
N ASP A 151 -31.63 -21.05 -31.00
CA ASP A 151 -32.99 -21.25 -31.52
C ASP A 151 -34.08 -21.20 -30.44
N GLY A 152 -33.74 -21.44 -29.17
CA GLY A 152 -34.67 -21.50 -28.05
C GLY A 152 -34.94 -20.15 -27.40
N ILE A 153 -36.23 -19.75 -27.22
CA ILE A 153 -36.60 -18.50 -26.57
C ILE A 153 -36.03 -18.39 -25.15
N MET A 154 -35.98 -19.48 -24.38
CA MET A 154 -35.42 -19.50 -23.01
C MET A 154 -33.93 -19.22 -23.03
N ILE A 155 -33.18 -19.83 -23.95
CA ILE A 155 -31.72 -19.62 -24.08
C ILE A 155 -31.44 -18.18 -24.50
N ARG A 156 -32.19 -17.61 -25.41
CA ARG A 156 -32.07 -16.20 -25.82
C ARG A 156 -32.35 -15.24 -24.67
N LYS A 157 -33.39 -15.47 -23.86
CA LYS A 157 -33.67 -14.69 -22.66
C LYS A 157 -32.52 -14.79 -21.65
N THR A 158 -31.99 -15.99 -21.39
CA THR A 158 -30.83 -16.19 -20.51
C THR A 158 -29.61 -15.46 -21.03
N GLY A 159 -29.34 -15.50 -22.35
CA GLY A 159 -28.25 -14.74 -22.98
C GLY A 159 -28.39 -13.25 -22.78
N PHE A 160 -29.59 -12.69 -22.97
CA PHE A 160 -29.85 -11.25 -22.79
C PHE A 160 -29.71 -10.79 -21.33
N PHE A 161 -30.45 -11.40 -20.40
CA PHE A 161 -30.43 -10.99 -19.00
C PHE A 161 -29.13 -11.37 -18.31
N GLY A 162 -28.62 -12.58 -18.54
CA GLY A 162 -27.34 -13.03 -17.99
C GLY A 162 -26.18 -12.19 -18.53
N GLY A 163 -26.18 -11.94 -19.84
CA GLY A 163 -25.18 -11.03 -20.44
C GLY A 163 -25.23 -9.63 -19.85
N GLY A 164 -26.43 -9.05 -19.68
CA GLY A 164 -26.58 -7.73 -19.05
C GLY A 164 -26.01 -7.67 -17.62
N ILE A 165 -26.25 -8.72 -16.81
CA ILE A 165 -25.66 -8.84 -15.47
C ILE A 165 -24.14 -8.93 -15.55
N MET A 166 -23.58 -9.70 -16.47
CA MET A 166 -22.13 -9.85 -16.65
C MET A 166 -21.48 -8.53 -17.10
N LEU A 167 -22.16 -7.72 -17.92
CA LEU A 167 -21.69 -6.40 -18.30
C LEU A 167 -21.59 -5.47 -17.08
N LEU A 168 -22.63 -5.44 -16.23
CA LEU A 168 -22.62 -4.64 -15.00
C LEU A 168 -21.49 -5.09 -14.05
N LEU A 169 -21.32 -6.40 -13.86
CA LEU A 169 -20.21 -6.94 -13.05
C LEU A 169 -18.84 -6.56 -13.61
N SER A 170 -18.68 -6.64 -14.93
CA SER A 170 -17.46 -6.20 -15.61
C SER A 170 -17.15 -4.73 -15.32
N ALA A 171 -18.15 -3.85 -15.43
CA ALA A 171 -18.00 -2.43 -15.15
C ALA A 171 -17.61 -2.17 -13.67
N ILE A 172 -18.25 -2.85 -12.72
CA ILE A 172 -17.91 -2.75 -11.29
C ILE A 172 -16.47 -3.20 -11.04
N CYS A 173 -16.06 -4.36 -11.57
CA CYS A 173 -14.70 -4.85 -11.42
C CYS A 173 -13.66 -3.92 -12.08
N ALA A 174 -14.00 -3.29 -13.22
CA ALA A 174 -13.12 -2.31 -13.87
C ALA A 174 -12.93 -1.05 -13.00
N ILE A 175 -14.00 -0.56 -12.36
CA ILE A 175 -13.93 0.57 -11.42
C ILE A 175 -13.02 0.20 -10.24
N PHE A 176 -13.17 -1.01 -9.66
CA PHE A 176 -12.32 -1.47 -8.56
C PHE A 176 -10.86 -1.62 -9.02
N THR A 177 -10.60 -2.07 -10.25
CA THR A 177 -9.25 -2.13 -10.82
C THR A 177 -8.59 -0.76 -10.83
N CYS A 178 -9.27 0.26 -11.36
CA CYS A 178 -8.74 1.62 -11.43
C CYS A 178 -8.52 2.20 -10.03
N HIS A 179 -9.46 2.00 -9.10
CA HIS A 179 -9.35 2.52 -7.75
C HIS A 179 -8.22 1.84 -6.95
N ALA A 180 -8.10 0.51 -7.04
CA ALA A 180 -6.99 -0.23 -6.41
C ALA A 180 -5.62 0.21 -6.95
N ALA A 181 -5.52 0.47 -8.26
CA ALA A 181 -4.28 0.97 -8.86
C ALA A 181 -3.93 2.38 -8.36
N ASN A 182 -4.93 3.26 -8.22
CA ASN A 182 -4.74 4.59 -7.66
C ASN A 182 -4.29 4.55 -6.19
N LEU A 183 -4.93 3.72 -5.36
CA LEU A 183 -4.53 3.53 -3.97
C LEU A 183 -3.11 2.98 -3.84
N ALA A 184 -2.72 2.04 -4.71
CA ALA A 184 -1.37 1.47 -4.72
C ALA A 184 -0.29 2.51 -5.10
N SER A 185 -0.62 3.48 -5.95
CA SER A 185 0.28 4.55 -6.40
C SER A 185 0.21 5.83 -5.55
N ASP A 186 -0.69 5.89 -4.56
CA ASP A 186 -0.82 7.06 -3.70
C ASP A 186 0.44 7.29 -2.88
N THR A 187 1.01 8.48 -2.96
CA THR A 187 2.19 8.94 -2.22
C THR A 187 1.85 10.00 -1.17
N SER A 188 0.57 10.29 -1.00
CA SER A 188 0.11 11.32 -0.06
C SER A 188 0.14 10.87 1.40
N THR A 189 0.29 9.58 1.65
CA THR A 189 0.28 9.04 3.02
C THR A 189 1.69 8.84 3.57
N ALA A 190 1.92 9.23 4.83
CA ALA A 190 3.16 9.01 5.57
C ALA A 190 2.90 8.46 6.97
N ILE A 191 3.92 7.84 7.56
CA ILE A 191 3.93 7.37 8.95
C ILE A 191 4.97 8.18 9.72
N VAL A 192 4.61 8.66 10.90
CA VAL A 192 5.56 9.27 11.85
C VAL A 192 6.52 8.17 12.34
N THR A 193 7.82 8.35 12.07
CA THR A 193 8.88 7.42 12.45
C THR A 193 9.70 7.90 13.64
N ALA A 194 9.67 9.19 13.94
CA ALA A 194 10.23 9.75 15.16
C ALA A 194 9.45 9.25 16.39
N LYS A 195 10.14 8.98 17.49
CA LYS A 195 9.50 8.52 18.77
C LYS A 195 8.39 9.47 19.21
N SER A 196 8.63 10.77 19.07
CA SER A 196 7.65 11.83 19.24
C SER A 196 8.08 13.06 18.42
N THR A 197 7.11 13.81 17.91
CA THR A 197 7.34 15.03 17.17
C THR A 197 6.26 16.06 17.49
N ILE A 198 6.64 17.33 17.59
CA ILE A 198 5.72 18.42 17.80
C ILE A 198 5.39 19.04 16.45
N LEU A 199 4.12 19.03 16.09
CA LEU A 199 3.64 19.70 14.89
C LEU A 199 3.53 21.20 15.14
N SER A 200 3.79 21.98 14.10
CA SER A 200 3.75 23.44 14.15
C SER A 200 2.53 23.99 13.42
N THR A 201 2.11 25.19 13.81
CA THR A 201 1.09 25.96 13.08
C THR A 201 1.64 26.61 11.80
N SER A 202 2.97 26.63 11.62
CA SER A 202 3.67 27.19 10.46
C SER A 202 4.83 26.28 10.03
N PRO A 203 5.36 26.39 8.77
CA PRO A 203 6.42 25.51 8.26
C PRO A 203 7.80 25.85 8.84
N ARG A 204 7.92 25.82 10.17
CA ARG A 204 9.15 26.02 10.94
C ARG A 204 9.04 25.35 12.30
N HIS A 205 10.16 25.17 12.98
CA HIS A 205 10.13 24.71 14.37
C HIS A 205 9.39 25.74 15.26
N PRO A 206 8.49 25.29 16.15
CA PRO A 206 7.78 26.19 17.06
C PRO A 206 8.79 26.95 17.92
N ALA A 207 8.71 28.29 17.93
CA ALA A 207 9.53 29.14 18.80
C ALA A 207 8.88 29.36 20.17
N SER A 208 7.58 29.12 20.27
CA SER A 208 6.78 29.28 21.49
C SER A 208 5.68 28.21 21.53
N ARG A 209 5.15 28.01 22.74
CA ARG A 209 4.05 27.05 22.97
C ARG A 209 2.77 27.38 22.20
N SER A 210 2.56 28.63 21.84
CA SER A 210 1.42 29.05 21.01
C SER A 210 1.55 28.66 19.54
N GLU A 211 2.74 28.31 19.09
CA GLU A 211 3.01 27.79 17.74
C GLU A 211 2.97 26.25 17.67
N GLU A 212 2.94 25.60 18.82
CA GLU A 212 2.77 24.14 18.89
C GLU A 212 1.32 23.78 18.59
N ALA A 213 1.09 22.99 17.54
CA ALA A 213 -0.25 22.57 17.16
C ALA A 213 -0.66 21.29 17.91
N MET A 214 0.21 20.28 17.92
CA MET A 214 -0.09 18.97 18.48
C MET A 214 1.21 18.18 18.67
N LEU A 215 1.23 17.25 19.63
CA LEU A 215 2.27 16.22 19.77
C LEU A 215 1.80 14.95 19.10
N LEU A 216 2.63 14.37 18.25
CA LEU A 216 2.42 13.04 17.68
C LEU A 216 3.55 12.10 18.08
N HIS A 217 3.21 10.81 18.10
CA HIS A 217 4.14 9.74 18.40
C HIS A 217 4.34 8.81 17.19
N GLU A 218 5.36 7.96 17.29
CA GLU A 218 5.69 6.97 16.26
C GLU A 218 4.48 6.08 15.89
N GLY A 219 4.40 5.71 14.62
CA GLY A 219 3.32 4.88 14.08
C GLY A 219 2.07 5.64 13.66
N THR A 220 1.97 6.93 14.01
CA THR A 220 0.82 7.74 13.60
C THR A 220 0.83 7.96 12.09
N ARG A 221 -0.25 7.58 11.43
CA ARG A 221 -0.48 7.81 10.00
C ARG A 221 -0.95 9.23 9.77
N VAL A 222 -0.38 9.92 8.80
CA VAL A 222 -0.76 11.28 8.38
C VAL A 222 -0.94 11.34 6.86
N GLU A 223 -1.78 12.26 6.40
CA GLU A 223 -1.98 12.53 4.97
C GLU A 223 -1.29 13.84 4.62
N ILE A 224 -0.39 13.79 3.65
CA ILE A 224 0.37 14.95 3.16
C ILE A 224 -0.49 15.69 2.13
N LEU A 225 -0.81 16.93 2.42
CA LEU A 225 -1.57 17.80 1.52
C LEU A 225 -0.64 18.65 0.65
N ASP A 226 0.48 19.11 1.20
CA ASP A 226 1.46 19.94 0.51
C ASP A 226 2.85 19.79 1.16
N SER A 227 3.88 20.33 0.52
CA SER A 227 5.24 20.36 1.06
C SER A 227 5.94 21.66 0.69
N VAL A 228 6.60 22.26 1.68
CA VAL A 228 7.34 23.51 1.51
C VAL A 228 8.77 23.34 2.00
N VAL A 229 9.72 23.87 1.25
CA VAL A 229 11.11 23.98 1.70
C VAL A 229 11.25 25.32 2.43
N ALA A 230 11.46 25.28 3.73
CA ALA A 230 11.73 26.44 4.54
C ALA A 230 13.24 26.54 4.79
N VAL A 231 13.79 27.74 4.59
CA VAL A 231 15.19 28.05 4.92
C VAL A 231 15.19 28.85 6.22
N ALA A 232 15.62 28.20 7.31
CA ALA A 232 15.82 28.83 8.59
C ALA A 232 17.27 28.60 9.03
N ASP A 233 17.94 29.65 9.49
CA ASP A 233 19.27 29.62 10.09
C ASP A 233 20.33 28.82 9.30
N SER A 234 20.41 29.04 7.97
CA SER A 234 21.35 28.41 7.02
C SER A 234 21.11 26.93 6.71
N ALA A 235 20.09 26.28 7.25
CA ALA A 235 19.70 24.92 6.91
C ALA A 235 18.33 24.89 6.21
N ALA A 236 18.28 24.25 5.03
CA ALA A 236 17.01 23.99 4.36
C ALA A 236 16.33 22.78 4.99
N SER A 237 15.12 22.94 5.48
CA SER A 237 14.29 21.85 5.99
C SER A 237 12.99 21.78 5.19
N THR A 238 12.56 20.56 4.85
CA THR A 238 11.28 20.35 4.20
C THR A 238 10.19 20.16 5.25
N TRP A 239 9.12 20.91 5.12
CA TRP A 239 7.95 20.81 5.98
C TRP A 239 6.77 20.29 5.19
N LEU A 240 6.07 19.36 5.78
CA LEU A 240 4.89 18.72 5.22
C LEU A 240 3.66 19.30 5.87
N ASP A 241 2.76 19.83 5.07
CA ASP A 241 1.41 20.18 5.51
C ASP A 241 0.61 18.90 5.61
N VAL A 242 0.28 18.49 6.83
CA VAL A 242 -0.34 17.18 7.08
C VAL A 242 -1.71 17.32 7.70
N ARG A 243 -2.60 16.43 7.26
CA ARG A 243 -3.90 16.18 7.88
C ARG A 243 -3.81 14.90 8.72
N ILE A 244 -4.14 15.00 9.99
CA ILE A 244 -4.11 13.90 10.95
C ILE A 244 -5.46 13.17 10.94
N ASP A 245 -6.54 13.94 10.98
CA ASP A 245 -7.92 13.48 10.92
C ASP A 245 -8.79 14.52 10.21
N ASN A 246 -10.12 14.36 10.23
CA ASN A 246 -11.05 15.29 9.54
C ASN A 246 -11.04 16.72 10.10
N THR A 247 -10.44 16.96 11.28
CA THR A 247 -10.48 18.24 12.00
C THR A 247 -9.10 18.85 12.25
N HIS A 248 -8.04 18.02 12.26
CA HIS A 248 -6.69 18.47 12.63
C HIS A 248 -5.76 18.52 11.42
N ARG A 249 -5.17 19.70 11.20
CA ARG A 249 -4.17 19.97 10.15
C ARG A 249 -3.03 20.80 10.77
N ALA A 250 -1.80 20.45 10.44
CA ALA A 250 -0.61 21.14 10.95
C ALA A 250 0.62 20.84 10.09
N TRP A 251 1.76 21.49 10.42
CA TRP A 251 3.03 21.30 9.75
C TRP A 251 3.91 20.30 10.49
N LEU A 252 4.43 19.32 9.77
CA LEU A 252 5.32 18.28 10.25
C LEU A 252 6.68 18.37 9.54
N ASN A 253 7.78 18.26 10.28
CA ASN A 253 9.09 18.17 9.66
C ASN A 253 9.22 16.84 8.89
N SER A 254 9.69 16.91 7.65
CA SER A 254 9.84 15.71 6.80
C SER A 254 10.86 14.70 7.33
N ALA A 255 11.77 15.11 8.23
CA ALA A 255 12.71 14.19 8.87
C ALA A 255 12.06 13.25 9.90
N ASP A 256 10.87 13.62 10.42
CA ASP A 256 10.17 12.88 11.46
C ASP A 256 9.13 11.90 10.91
N ALA A 257 8.89 11.90 9.61
CA ALA A 257 7.93 11.00 8.96
C ALA A 257 8.45 10.47 7.63
N GLU A 258 8.00 9.28 7.26
CA GLU A 258 8.39 8.64 6.02
C GLU A 258 7.16 8.26 5.20
N ARG A 259 7.18 8.56 3.89
CA ARG A 259 6.08 8.26 2.97
C ARG A 259 5.91 6.75 2.80
N ILE A 260 4.66 6.31 2.72
CA ILE A 260 4.36 4.94 2.35
C ILE A 260 4.50 4.83 0.83
N VAL A 261 5.72 4.63 0.35
CA VAL A 261 5.98 4.40 -1.08
C VAL A 261 6.44 2.95 -1.25
N ALA A 262 5.74 2.19 -2.05
CA ALA A 262 6.20 0.89 -2.51
C ALA A 262 7.12 1.14 -3.73
N THR A 263 8.42 1.24 -3.52
CA THR A 263 9.39 1.33 -4.62
C THR A 263 9.38 0.02 -5.39
N ARG A 264 8.78 0.04 -6.59
CA ARG A 264 9.05 -0.97 -7.61
C ARG A 264 10.30 -0.50 -8.36
N HIS A 265 11.39 -1.21 -8.22
CA HIS A 265 12.56 -1.08 -9.09
C HIS A 265 12.38 -2.00 -10.30
#